data_b08624c33c4d9203e63928081516792a
#
_entry.id   b08624c33c4d9203e63928081516792a
#
_cell.length_a   1.000
_cell.length_b   1.000
_cell.length_c   1.000
_cell.angle_alpha   90.00
_cell.angle_beta   90.00
_cell.angle_gamma   90.00
#
_symmetry.space_group_name_H-M   'P 1'
#
loop_
_entity.id
_entity.type
_entity.pdbx_description
1 polymer ?
#
loop_
_entity_poly.entity_id
_entity_poly.type
_entity_poly.pdbx_seq_one_letter_code
_entity_poly.pdbx_strand_id
1 'polypeptide(L)'
;MAKNIILVAGSPGAGKTTVLKGVAGSFESKIVNMGSMMLEVGQKLGYVTDRDQLRFLGLKKFNEVRNKALDEIEKMSGNIIIDTHASVGENGRYLPGFPVSFLDKLGHVKGVIYIDATTTDIMQHRKHDGSRKRESDDEPTIDAQRLINISMLSFASAYLNVPFYVVINRHNDLERTVEEIKKRLHEVVGD
;
A
#
# COMPACT_ATOMS: atom_id res chain seq x y z
N MET A 1 16.14 18.87 2.02
CA MET A 1 15.71 17.88 3.04
C MET A 1 16.11 16.49 2.57
N ALA A 2 16.55 15.62 3.47
CA ALA A 2 16.81 14.22 3.14
C ALA A 2 15.51 13.57 2.63
N LYS A 3 15.62 12.62 1.71
CA LYS A 3 14.51 11.85 1.19
C LYS A 3 14.34 10.58 2.01
N ASN A 4 13.14 10.34 2.53
CA ASN A 4 12.78 9.10 3.21
C ASN A 4 11.52 8.53 2.58
N ILE A 5 11.55 7.29 2.15
CA ILE A 5 10.38 6.59 1.60
C ILE A 5 9.95 5.52 2.59
N ILE A 6 8.67 5.50 2.91
CA ILE A 6 8.04 4.47 3.73
C ILE A 6 6.97 3.77 2.88
N LEU A 7 7.09 2.45 2.75
CA LEU A 7 6.10 1.64 2.05
C LEU A 7 4.99 1.27 3.02
N VAL A 8 3.76 1.67 2.72
CA VAL A 8 2.59 1.33 3.54
C VAL A 8 1.61 0.52 2.71
N ALA A 9 1.33 -0.69 3.16
CA ALA A 9 0.32 -1.55 2.57
C ALA A 9 -0.72 -1.95 3.62
N GLY A 10 -1.81 -2.55 3.19
CA GLY A 10 -2.83 -3.06 4.11
C GLY A 10 -3.78 -4.02 3.43
N SER A 11 -4.38 -4.89 4.24
CA SER A 11 -5.47 -5.75 3.78
C SER A 11 -6.64 -4.91 3.27
N PRO A 12 -7.26 -5.30 2.14
CA PRO A 12 -8.52 -4.68 1.70
C PRO A 12 -9.59 -4.79 2.79
N GLY A 13 -10.07 -3.66 3.29
CA GLY A 13 -11.02 -3.61 4.41
C GLY A 13 -10.38 -3.39 5.80
N ALA A 14 -9.06 -3.38 5.93
CA ALA A 14 -8.39 -3.11 7.22
C ALA A 14 -8.41 -1.64 7.66
N GLY A 15 -9.07 -0.74 6.94
CA GLY A 15 -9.17 0.68 7.32
C GLY A 15 -7.95 1.53 7.01
N LYS A 16 -6.99 1.04 6.19
CA LYS A 16 -5.74 1.74 5.84
C LYS A 16 -5.95 3.22 5.45
N THR A 17 -6.92 3.50 4.58
CA THR A 17 -7.20 4.87 4.12
C THR A 17 -7.59 5.80 5.26
N THR A 18 -8.39 5.32 6.21
CA THR A 18 -8.82 6.09 7.39
C THR A 18 -7.65 6.36 8.33
N VAL A 19 -6.83 5.34 8.58
CA VAL A 19 -5.60 5.46 9.39
C VAL A 19 -4.64 6.48 8.77
N LEU A 20 -4.37 6.38 7.46
CA LEU A 20 -3.47 7.30 6.77
C LEU A 20 -3.98 8.73 6.75
N LYS A 21 -5.29 8.96 6.70
CA LYS A 21 -5.89 10.31 6.86
C LYS A 21 -5.61 10.87 8.26
N GLY A 22 -5.69 10.05 9.30
CA GLY A 22 -5.34 10.46 10.66
C GLY A 22 -3.85 10.81 10.83
N VAL A 23 -2.97 10.13 10.11
CA VAL A 23 -1.53 10.40 10.11
C VAL A 23 -1.19 11.69 9.36
N ALA A 24 -1.86 11.99 8.25
CA ALA A 24 -1.55 13.12 7.35
C ALA A 24 -1.54 14.50 8.04
N GLY A 25 -2.31 14.68 9.12
CA GLY A 25 -2.36 15.93 9.85
C GLY A 25 -1.31 16.10 10.95
N SER A 26 -0.51 15.08 11.23
CA SER A 26 0.34 15.02 12.44
C SER A 26 1.77 14.51 12.18
N PHE A 27 2.08 14.06 10.99
CA PHE A 27 3.42 13.67 10.55
C PHE A 27 3.71 14.37 9.23
N GLU A 28 4.76 15.18 9.20
CA GLU A 28 5.13 15.93 8.00
C GLU A 28 5.58 14.96 6.88
N SER A 29 4.66 14.64 5.99
CA SER A 29 4.90 13.72 4.88
C SER A 29 3.97 13.97 3.70
N LYS A 30 4.38 13.49 2.54
CA LYS A 30 3.53 13.38 1.35
C LYS A 30 3.01 11.95 1.25
N ILE A 31 1.70 11.77 1.30
CA ILE A 31 1.08 10.47 1.08
C ILE A 31 0.79 10.32 -0.42
N VAL A 32 1.45 9.37 -1.06
CA VAL A 32 1.30 9.07 -2.48
C VAL A 32 0.55 7.76 -2.64
N ASN A 33 -0.70 7.82 -3.12
CA ASN A 33 -1.42 6.61 -3.50
C ASN A 33 -0.94 6.12 -4.86
N MET A 34 -0.27 4.98 -4.88
CA MET A 34 0.35 4.41 -6.08
C MET A 34 -0.66 4.18 -7.21
N GLY A 35 -1.87 3.74 -6.89
CA GLY A 35 -2.93 3.53 -7.88
C GLY A 35 -3.40 4.83 -8.54
N SER A 36 -3.49 5.92 -7.79
CA SER A 36 -3.84 7.25 -8.33
C SER A 36 -2.70 7.81 -9.18
N MET A 37 -1.46 7.68 -8.73
CA MET A 37 -0.29 8.08 -9.51
C MET A 37 -0.20 7.31 -10.84
N MET A 38 -0.43 6.00 -10.81
CA MET A 38 -0.47 5.18 -12.02
C MET A 38 -1.61 5.59 -12.95
N LEU A 39 -2.79 5.96 -12.43
CA LEU A 39 -3.89 6.46 -13.24
C LEU A 39 -3.50 7.75 -13.96
N GLU A 40 -2.94 8.73 -13.26
CA GLU A 40 -2.49 9.99 -13.85
C GLU A 40 -1.47 9.78 -14.97
N VAL A 41 -0.49 8.91 -14.73
CA VAL A 41 0.52 8.54 -15.74
C VAL A 41 -0.12 7.81 -16.93
N GLY A 42 -1.01 6.85 -16.66
CA GLY A 42 -1.72 6.10 -17.69
C GLY A 42 -2.60 6.98 -18.58
N GLN A 43 -3.25 7.99 -17.98
CA GLN A 43 -4.02 9.01 -18.71
C GLN A 43 -3.12 9.89 -19.59
N LYS A 44 -1.98 10.37 -19.06
CA LYS A 44 -1.00 11.15 -19.82
C LYS A 44 -0.42 10.38 -21.01
N LEU A 45 -0.31 9.06 -20.90
CA LEU A 45 0.16 8.17 -21.97
C LEU A 45 -0.96 7.78 -22.96
N GLY A 46 -2.21 8.13 -22.69
CA GLY A 46 -3.36 7.76 -23.49
C GLY A 46 -3.70 6.27 -23.41
N TYR A 47 -3.31 5.56 -22.34
CA TYR A 47 -3.53 4.13 -22.19
C TYR A 47 -4.83 3.80 -21.45
N VAL A 48 -5.29 4.68 -20.58
CA VAL A 48 -6.49 4.50 -19.75
C VAL A 48 -7.20 5.82 -19.53
N THR A 49 -8.50 5.77 -19.29
CA THR A 49 -9.33 6.92 -18.90
C THR A 49 -9.77 6.85 -17.45
N ASP A 50 -9.82 5.64 -16.87
CA ASP A 50 -10.22 5.40 -15.49
C ASP A 50 -9.32 4.34 -14.83
N ARG A 51 -9.49 4.20 -13.50
CA ARG A 51 -8.65 3.33 -12.68
C ARG A 51 -8.85 1.84 -12.96
N ASP A 52 -10.06 1.44 -13.33
CA ASP A 52 -10.37 0.03 -13.54
C ASP A 52 -9.68 -0.51 -14.79
N GLN A 53 -9.47 0.35 -15.79
CA GLN A 53 -8.77 -0.01 -17.02
C GLN A 53 -7.28 -0.36 -16.79
N LEU A 54 -6.67 0.10 -15.69
CA LEU A 54 -5.29 -0.28 -15.34
C LEU A 54 -5.12 -1.81 -15.23
N ARG A 55 -6.15 -2.53 -14.79
CA ARG A 55 -6.13 -3.99 -14.65
C ARG A 55 -6.08 -4.72 -15.99
N PHE A 56 -6.61 -4.10 -17.03
CA PHE A 56 -6.70 -4.68 -18.37
C PHE A 56 -5.52 -4.29 -19.26
N LEU A 57 -4.60 -3.48 -18.78
CA LEU A 57 -3.36 -3.21 -19.49
C LEU A 57 -2.54 -4.48 -19.61
N GLY A 58 -2.06 -4.79 -20.82
CA GLY A 58 -1.07 -5.84 -21.00
C GLY A 58 0.19 -5.52 -20.18
N LEU A 59 0.91 -6.57 -19.74
CA LEU A 59 2.04 -6.48 -18.82
C LEU A 59 3.08 -5.40 -19.19
N LYS A 60 3.37 -5.24 -20.50
CA LYS A 60 4.32 -4.24 -20.99
C LYS A 60 3.87 -2.82 -20.67
N LYS A 61 2.62 -2.46 -21.02
CA LYS A 61 2.06 -1.11 -20.76
C LYS A 61 1.88 -0.87 -19.26
N PHE A 62 1.41 -1.87 -18.52
CA PHE A 62 1.28 -1.79 -17.07
C PHE A 62 2.61 -1.48 -16.40
N ASN A 63 3.69 -2.19 -16.79
CA ASN A 63 5.03 -1.95 -16.26
C ASN A 63 5.57 -0.58 -16.66
N GLU A 64 5.29 -0.10 -17.88
CA GLU A 64 5.67 1.24 -18.30
C GLU A 64 5.00 2.32 -17.46
N VAL A 65 3.69 2.22 -17.24
CA VAL A 65 2.92 3.14 -16.39
C VAL A 65 3.47 3.15 -14.97
N ARG A 66 3.69 1.95 -14.40
CA ARG A 66 4.24 1.82 -13.04
C ARG A 66 5.62 2.43 -12.92
N ASN A 67 6.50 2.15 -13.88
CA ASN A 67 7.86 2.65 -13.85
C ASN A 67 7.92 4.18 -13.96
N LYS A 68 7.08 4.78 -14.81
CA LYS A 68 6.97 6.25 -14.90
C LYS A 68 6.37 6.87 -13.63
N ALA A 69 5.41 6.20 -12.99
CA ALA A 69 4.88 6.65 -11.71
C ALA A 69 5.97 6.63 -10.62
N LEU A 70 6.83 5.62 -10.60
CA LEU A 70 7.99 5.58 -9.70
C LEU A 70 9.01 6.69 -10.00
N ASP A 71 9.27 6.97 -11.27
CA ASP A 71 10.17 8.06 -11.66
C ASP A 71 9.65 9.43 -11.15
N GLU A 72 8.32 9.63 -11.09
CA GLU A 72 7.74 10.84 -10.48
C GLU A 72 7.92 10.86 -8.95
N ILE A 73 7.78 9.72 -8.28
CA ILE A 73 8.04 9.60 -6.83
C ILE A 73 9.52 9.84 -6.52
N GLU A 74 10.42 9.36 -7.37
CA GLU A 74 11.86 9.57 -7.19
C GLU A 74 12.28 11.05 -7.27
N LYS A 75 11.53 11.89 -7.95
CA LYS A 75 11.76 13.36 -8.00
C LYS A 75 11.29 14.09 -6.74
N MET A 76 10.51 13.45 -5.88
CA MET A 76 10.00 14.05 -4.66
C MET A 76 11.09 14.11 -3.58
N SER A 77 10.94 15.02 -2.63
CA SER A 77 11.83 15.20 -1.46
C SER A 77 11.03 15.21 -0.16
N GLY A 78 11.72 15.00 0.95
CA GLY A 78 11.13 14.91 2.30
C GLY A 78 10.63 13.51 2.59
N ASN A 79 9.75 13.39 3.57
CA ASN A 79 9.15 12.11 3.95
C ASN A 79 8.01 11.77 2.99
N ILE A 80 8.06 10.59 2.38
CA ILE A 80 7.09 10.12 1.40
C ILE A 80 6.53 8.79 1.87
N ILE A 81 5.23 8.73 2.06
CA ILE A 81 4.49 7.50 2.35
C ILE A 81 3.89 7.00 1.03
N ILE A 82 4.36 5.85 0.55
CA ILE A 82 3.76 5.19 -0.62
C ILE A 82 2.65 4.27 -0.14
N ASP A 83 1.41 4.69 -0.39
CA ASP A 83 0.20 3.90 -0.12
C ASP A 83 -0.12 3.00 -1.31
N THR A 84 -0.02 1.68 -1.11
CA THR A 84 -0.34 0.69 -2.16
C THR A 84 -0.92 -0.60 -1.57
N HIS A 85 -1.10 -1.61 -2.41
CA HIS A 85 -1.49 -2.96 -2.01
C HIS A 85 -0.24 -3.85 -1.89
N ALA A 86 -0.22 -4.74 -0.89
CA ALA A 86 0.83 -5.75 -0.78
C ALA A 86 0.70 -6.79 -1.92
N SER A 87 -0.52 -7.20 -2.19
CA SER A 87 -0.87 -8.07 -3.32
C SER A 87 -2.18 -7.63 -3.96
N VAL A 88 -2.36 -8.02 -5.21
CA VAL A 88 -3.63 -7.93 -5.94
C VAL A 88 -4.06 -9.35 -6.29
N GLY A 89 -5.15 -9.81 -5.67
CA GLY A 89 -5.75 -11.12 -5.92
C GLY A 89 -6.79 -11.06 -7.03
N GLU A 90 -6.78 -12.05 -7.92
CA GLU A 90 -7.77 -12.24 -8.96
C GLU A 90 -7.82 -13.72 -9.37
N ASN A 91 -8.98 -14.36 -9.32
CA ASN A 91 -9.20 -15.77 -9.71
C ASN A 91 -8.20 -16.74 -9.03
N GLY A 92 -7.98 -16.60 -7.72
CA GLY A 92 -7.05 -17.42 -6.95
C GLY A 92 -5.56 -17.14 -7.23
N ARG A 93 -5.25 -16.17 -8.07
CA ARG A 93 -3.89 -15.72 -8.38
C ARG A 93 -3.58 -14.42 -7.63
N TYR A 94 -2.39 -14.32 -7.07
CA TYR A 94 -1.92 -13.13 -6.37
C TYR A 94 -0.70 -12.52 -7.07
N LEU A 95 -0.82 -11.27 -7.47
CA LEU A 95 0.29 -10.50 -8.05
C LEU A 95 0.93 -9.62 -6.97
N PRO A 96 2.27 -9.56 -6.88
CA PRO A 96 2.95 -8.71 -5.90
C PRO A 96 2.71 -7.23 -6.20
N GLY A 97 2.34 -6.48 -5.16
CA GLY A 97 2.26 -5.02 -5.23
C GLY A 97 3.64 -4.37 -5.32
N PHE A 98 4.66 -5.05 -4.76
CA PHE A 98 6.06 -4.64 -4.74
C PHE A 98 6.95 -5.69 -5.43
N PRO A 99 6.89 -5.87 -6.75
CA PRO A 99 7.83 -6.76 -7.44
C PRO A 99 9.26 -6.20 -7.36
N VAL A 100 10.28 -7.05 -7.52
CA VAL A 100 11.69 -6.67 -7.42
C VAL A 100 12.01 -5.44 -8.28
N SER A 101 11.51 -5.40 -9.52
CA SER A 101 11.69 -4.25 -10.41
C SER A 101 11.10 -2.92 -9.89
N PHE A 102 10.17 -2.99 -8.95
CA PHE A 102 9.65 -1.82 -8.24
C PHE A 102 10.62 -1.43 -7.11
N LEU A 103 11.06 -2.42 -6.33
CA LEU A 103 11.97 -2.20 -5.20
C LEU A 103 13.32 -1.65 -5.66
N ASP A 104 13.86 -2.16 -6.78
CA ASP A 104 15.12 -1.69 -7.37
C ASP A 104 15.09 -0.21 -7.80
N LYS A 105 13.91 0.31 -8.15
CA LYS A 105 13.76 1.71 -8.56
C LYS A 105 13.67 2.68 -7.40
N LEU A 106 13.33 2.21 -6.21
CA LEU A 106 13.18 3.06 -5.04
C LEU A 106 14.49 3.14 -4.24
N GLY A 107 15.15 4.28 -4.31
CA GLY A 107 16.17 4.66 -3.34
C GLY A 107 15.54 5.15 -2.02
N HIS A 108 16.31 5.16 -0.96
CA HIS A 108 15.93 5.80 0.31
C HIS A 108 14.71 5.21 1.03
N VAL A 109 14.33 3.95 0.76
CA VAL A 109 13.31 3.26 1.55
C VAL A 109 13.85 3.05 2.97
N LYS A 110 13.07 3.43 3.97
CA LYS A 110 13.43 3.38 5.39
C LYS A 110 12.67 2.31 6.17
N GLY A 111 11.53 1.88 5.67
CA GLY A 111 10.72 0.86 6.34
C GLY A 111 9.50 0.44 5.55
N VAL A 112 8.95 -0.69 5.96
CA VAL A 112 7.72 -1.27 5.43
C VAL A 112 6.71 -1.37 6.57
N ILE A 113 5.50 -0.86 6.39
CA ILE A 113 4.43 -0.92 7.38
C ILE A 113 3.22 -1.62 6.75
N TYR A 114 2.72 -2.63 7.42
CA TYR A 114 1.50 -3.32 7.06
C TYR A 114 0.39 -3.02 8.05
N ILE A 115 -0.68 -2.40 7.58
CA ILE A 115 -1.89 -2.14 8.35
C ILE A 115 -2.85 -3.28 8.12
N ASP A 116 -3.10 -4.06 9.15
CA ASP A 116 -4.00 -5.20 9.13
C ASP A 116 -5.16 -5.00 10.12
N ALA A 117 -6.13 -5.89 10.07
CA ALA A 117 -7.23 -5.97 11.04
C ALA A 117 -7.60 -7.43 11.26
N THR A 118 -8.42 -7.73 12.27
CA THR A 118 -8.95 -9.08 12.42
C THR A 118 -9.83 -9.45 11.25
N THR A 119 -9.92 -10.73 10.90
CA THR A 119 -10.78 -11.20 9.82
C THR A 119 -12.23 -10.77 10.02
N THR A 120 -12.70 -10.81 11.26
CA THR A 120 -14.03 -10.33 11.65
C THR A 120 -14.23 -8.85 11.34
N ASP A 121 -13.26 -7.99 11.73
CA ASP A 121 -13.33 -6.54 11.46
C ASP A 121 -13.28 -6.26 9.95
N ILE A 122 -12.44 -6.97 9.21
CA ILE A 122 -12.37 -6.88 7.75
C ILE A 122 -13.71 -7.22 7.11
N MET A 123 -14.34 -8.32 7.54
CA MET A 123 -15.66 -8.74 7.04
C MET A 123 -16.72 -7.69 7.33
N GLN A 124 -16.75 -7.13 8.54
CA GLN A 124 -17.69 -6.06 8.90
C GLN A 124 -17.49 -4.81 8.06
N HIS A 125 -16.26 -4.34 7.90
CA HIS A 125 -15.95 -3.18 7.08
C HIS A 125 -16.33 -3.40 5.61
N ARG A 126 -16.10 -4.60 5.09
CA ARG A 126 -16.45 -4.95 3.70
C ARG A 126 -17.95 -4.98 3.45
N LYS A 127 -18.76 -5.44 4.42
CA LYS A 127 -20.22 -5.42 4.33
C LYS A 127 -20.79 -4.00 4.21
N HIS A 128 -20.16 -3.02 4.82
CA HIS A 128 -20.56 -1.62 4.80
C HIS A 128 -20.02 -0.86 3.58
N ASP A 129 -18.99 -1.39 2.90
CA ASP A 129 -18.36 -0.80 1.70
C ASP A 129 -18.92 -1.43 0.42
N GLY A 130 -20.13 -1.03 0.02
CA GLY A 130 -20.76 -1.48 -1.24
C GLY A 130 -20.10 -0.96 -2.52
N SER A 131 -19.02 -0.17 -2.43
CA SER A 131 -18.37 0.49 -3.57
C SER A 131 -17.49 -0.42 -4.42
N ARG A 132 -17.18 -1.65 -3.96
CA ARG A 132 -16.26 -2.58 -4.66
C ARG A 132 -16.84 -3.98 -4.73
N LYS A 133 -16.91 -4.53 -5.93
CA LYS A 133 -17.15 -5.98 -6.12
C LYS A 133 -15.87 -6.74 -5.74
N ARG A 134 -15.96 -7.71 -4.83
CA ARG A 134 -14.89 -8.61 -4.42
C ARG A 134 -15.25 -10.04 -4.77
N GLU A 135 -14.29 -10.87 -5.11
CA GLU A 135 -14.52 -12.25 -5.55
C GLU A 135 -15.04 -13.15 -4.43
N SER A 136 -14.54 -12.95 -3.22
CA SER A 136 -14.99 -13.67 -2.04
C SER A 136 -14.72 -12.84 -0.78
N ASP A 137 -15.68 -12.87 0.13
CA ASP A 137 -15.62 -12.25 1.46
C ASP A 137 -15.71 -13.34 2.56
N ASP A 138 -15.39 -14.60 2.23
CA ASP A 138 -15.30 -15.66 3.23
C ASP A 138 -14.01 -15.58 4.04
N GLU A 139 -14.09 -16.08 5.27
CA GLU A 139 -13.00 -16.03 6.25
C GLU A 139 -11.71 -16.70 5.73
N PRO A 140 -11.74 -17.93 5.15
CA PRO A 140 -10.53 -18.58 4.65
C PRO A 140 -9.82 -17.78 3.55
N THR A 141 -10.57 -17.15 2.65
CA THR A 141 -10.01 -16.32 1.56
C THR A 141 -9.34 -15.07 2.12
N ILE A 142 -9.96 -14.41 3.11
CA ILE A 142 -9.40 -13.24 3.78
C ILE A 142 -8.10 -13.62 4.51
N ASP A 143 -8.09 -14.71 5.25
CA ASP A 143 -6.92 -15.18 5.98
C ASP A 143 -5.77 -15.56 5.04
N ALA A 144 -6.07 -16.28 3.97
CA ALA A 144 -5.08 -16.60 2.94
C ALA A 144 -4.46 -15.33 2.33
N GLN A 145 -5.28 -14.32 2.01
CA GLN A 145 -4.80 -13.05 1.48
C GLN A 145 -3.92 -12.29 2.48
N ARG A 146 -4.28 -12.29 3.77
CA ARG A 146 -3.48 -11.68 4.84
C ARG A 146 -2.11 -12.34 4.97
N LEU A 147 -2.04 -13.67 4.98
CA LEU A 147 -0.78 -14.44 5.01
C LEU A 147 0.10 -14.15 3.78
N ILE A 148 -0.49 -14.13 2.59
CA ILE A 148 0.22 -13.78 1.36
C ILE A 148 0.76 -12.35 1.42
N ASN A 149 -0.03 -11.40 1.91
CA ASN A 149 0.40 -10.01 2.07
C ASN A 149 1.61 -9.89 3.01
N ILE A 150 1.56 -10.55 4.17
CA ILE A 150 2.66 -10.56 5.14
C ILE A 150 3.91 -11.18 4.50
N SER A 151 3.77 -12.30 3.82
CA SER A 151 4.90 -12.98 3.17
C SER A 151 5.57 -12.09 2.10
N MET A 152 4.78 -11.43 1.26
CA MET A 152 5.30 -10.52 0.23
C MET A 152 5.99 -9.30 0.81
N LEU A 153 5.45 -8.74 1.90
CA LEU A 153 6.04 -7.56 2.55
C LEU A 153 7.27 -7.91 3.39
N SER A 154 7.29 -9.09 4.02
CA SER A 154 8.50 -9.61 4.68
C SER A 154 9.64 -9.79 3.67
N PHE A 155 9.34 -10.32 2.48
CA PHE A 155 10.31 -10.40 1.40
C PHE A 155 10.81 -9.01 1.00
N ALA A 156 9.91 -8.04 0.77
CA ALA A 156 10.29 -6.68 0.39
C ALA A 156 11.19 -6.01 1.45
N SER A 157 10.86 -6.18 2.73
CA SER A 157 11.66 -5.69 3.85
C SER A 157 13.06 -6.33 3.88
N ALA A 158 13.14 -7.65 3.74
CA ALA A 158 14.41 -8.37 3.70
C ALA A 158 15.26 -7.96 2.49
N TYR A 159 14.65 -7.83 1.32
CA TYR A 159 15.30 -7.41 0.08
C TYR A 159 15.90 -6.00 0.19
N LEU A 160 15.17 -5.07 0.81
CA LEU A 160 15.59 -3.69 1.01
C LEU A 160 16.48 -3.49 2.24
N ASN A 161 16.62 -4.52 3.08
CA ASN A 161 17.32 -4.47 4.38
C ASN A 161 16.78 -3.34 5.29
N VAL A 162 15.45 -3.27 5.45
CA VAL A 162 14.75 -2.27 6.26
C VAL A 162 13.75 -2.93 7.22
N PRO A 163 13.37 -2.29 8.35
CA PRO A 163 12.41 -2.87 9.29
C PRO A 163 11.03 -3.07 8.66
N PHE A 164 10.34 -4.13 9.13
CA PHE A 164 8.95 -4.45 8.80
C PHE A 164 8.09 -4.39 10.04
N TYR A 165 7.02 -3.59 9.98
CA TYR A 165 6.06 -3.44 11.07
C TYR A 165 4.68 -3.94 10.64
N VAL A 166 4.03 -4.69 11.52
CA VAL A 166 2.62 -5.08 11.39
C VAL A 166 1.83 -4.33 12.45
N VAL A 167 0.90 -3.48 12.03
CA VAL A 167 0.04 -2.70 12.92
C VAL A 167 -1.40 -3.15 12.75
N ILE A 168 -2.02 -3.57 13.84
CA ILE A 168 -3.41 -4.05 13.83
C ILE A 168 -4.35 -2.89 14.11
N ASN A 169 -5.15 -2.54 13.10
CA ASN A 169 -6.24 -1.58 13.25
C ASN A 169 -7.44 -2.28 13.89
N ARG A 170 -7.67 -2.01 15.16
CA ARG A 170 -8.78 -2.60 15.93
C ARG A 170 -10.05 -1.81 15.73
N HIS A 171 -11.16 -2.49 15.73
CA HIS A 171 -12.48 -1.84 15.69
C HIS A 171 -12.61 -0.83 16.84
N ASN A 172 -13.14 0.37 16.53
CA ASN A 172 -13.31 1.48 17.48
C ASN A 172 -12.06 2.00 18.19
N ASP A 173 -10.85 1.71 17.69
CA ASP A 173 -9.58 2.15 18.30
C ASP A 173 -8.66 2.83 17.27
N LEU A 174 -9.25 3.67 16.43
CA LEU A 174 -8.53 4.37 15.35
C LEU A 174 -7.41 5.27 15.88
N GLU A 175 -7.67 5.99 16.97
CA GLU A 175 -6.69 6.93 17.54
C GLU A 175 -5.41 6.20 17.96
N ARG A 176 -5.55 5.08 18.65
CA ARG A 176 -4.40 4.25 19.04
C ARG A 176 -3.64 3.73 17.83
N THR A 177 -4.37 3.30 16.80
CA THR A 177 -3.73 2.81 15.55
C THR A 177 -2.95 3.94 14.87
N VAL A 178 -3.51 5.15 14.82
CA VAL A 178 -2.83 6.34 14.25
C VAL A 178 -1.57 6.66 15.04
N GLU A 179 -1.64 6.68 16.39
CA GLU A 179 -0.48 6.94 17.24
C GLU A 179 0.61 5.87 17.08
N GLU A 180 0.23 4.60 16.95
CA GLU A 180 1.20 3.53 16.70
C GLU A 180 1.89 3.72 15.34
N ILE A 181 1.15 4.05 14.28
CA ILE A 181 1.75 4.34 12.97
C ILE A 181 2.71 5.53 13.04
N LYS A 182 2.33 6.62 13.69
CA LYS A 182 3.22 7.78 13.90
C LYS A 182 4.51 7.39 14.58
N LYS A 183 4.42 6.61 15.68
CA LYS A 183 5.60 6.10 16.37
C LYS A 183 6.51 5.32 15.42
N ARG A 184 5.96 4.41 14.60
CA ARG A 184 6.76 3.65 13.61
C ARG A 184 7.36 4.55 12.54
N LEU A 185 6.64 5.57 12.09
CA LEU A 185 7.16 6.54 11.12
C LEU A 185 8.35 7.32 11.69
N HIS A 186 8.28 7.80 12.93
CA HIS A 186 9.42 8.45 13.60
C HIS A 186 10.60 7.50 13.77
N GLU A 187 10.36 6.26 14.21
CA GLU A 187 11.42 5.25 14.35
C GLU A 187 12.19 4.99 13.05
N VAL A 188 11.51 4.98 11.89
CA VAL A 188 12.15 4.65 10.59
C VAL A 188 12.80 5.85 9.90
N VAL A 189 12.35 7.08 10.16
CA VAL A 189 12.97 8.27 9.54
C VAL A 189 14.14 8.80 10.39
N GLY A 190 14.23 8.39 11.63
CA GLY A 190 15.15 8.93 12.63
C GLY A 190 14.69 10.31 13.09
N ASP A 191 14.57 10.52 14.38
CA ASP A 191 14.37 11.84 14.96
C ASP A 191 15.59 12.74 14.73
#